data_7d4d855428830264db9b850b1f18d634
#
_entry.id   7d4d855428830264db9b850b1f18d634
#
_cell.length_a   1.000
_cell.length_b   1.000
_cell.length_c   1.000
_cell.angle_alpha   90.00
_cell.angle_beta   90.00
_cell.angle_gamma   90.00
#
_symmetry.space_group_name_H-M   'P 1'
#
loop_
_entity.id
_entity.type
_entity.pdbx_description
1 polymer ?
#
loop_
_entity_poly.entity_id
_entity_poly.type
_entity_poly.pdbx_seq_one_letter_code
_entity_poly.pdbx_strand_id
1 'polypeptide(L)'
;QDNYYPIGKSLKNMNENDIIIVYENTLIVVEVKAGSFTPDPAITNYQSHLRSYESLFQKGSMQCQRTIEYLKGNEEAIIYSQDKKIKKIFNMQNYTNIYLMCVTIDFLDVFAAKAEKISGINIELGTIVLSVDDLRVYQDFFESPFIFLNYLKNRSAATKVEQLKLNDELDHLGMYVFNNMY
;
A
#
# COMPACT_ATOMS: atom_id res chain seq x y z
N GLN A 1 -12.96 9.38 -2.22
CA GLN A 1 -13.25 9.84 -3.59
C GLN A 1 -12.19 9.27 -4.50
N ASP A 2 -12.59 8.39 -5.37
CA ASP A 2 -11.72 7.63 -6.24
C ASP A 2 -10.92 8.51 -7.20
N ASN A 3 -9.74 8.05 -7.58
CA ASN A 3 -8.85 8.75 -8.47
C ASN A 3 -8.76 7.96 -9.78
N TYR A 4 -9.26 8.52 -10.87
CA TYR A 4 -9.28 7.85 -12.16
C TYR A 4 -8.16 8.35 -13.06
N TYR A 5 -7.58 7.48 -13.86
CA TYR A 5 -6.57 7.81 -14.87
C TYR A 5 -6.70 6.91 -16.10
N PRO A 6 -6.39 7.42 -17.31
CA PRO A 6 -6.67 6.72 -18.54
C PRO A 6 -5.78 5.49 -18.74
N ILE A 7 -6.33 4.46 -19.37
CA ILE A 7 -5.58 3.36 -19.94
C ILE A 7 -5.15 3.77 -21.36
N GLY A 8 -3.87 4.07 -21.53
CA GLY A 8 -3.36 4.65 -22.77
C GLY A 8 -3.77 6.12 -22.93
N LYS A 9 -4.16 6.52 -24.15
CA LYS A 9 -4.48 7.93 -24.48
C LYS A 9 -5.98 8.27 -24.43
N SER A 10 -6.83 7.32 -24.09
CA SER A 10 -8.30 7.47 -24.18
C SER A 10 -8.95 7.49 -22.82
N LEU A 11 -9.84 8.45 -22.57
CA LEU A 11 -10.69 8.51 -21.38
C LEU A 11 -11.88 7.53 -21.42
N LYS A 12 -11.96 6.65 -22.43
CA LYS A 12 -13.04 5.63 -22.49
C LYS A 12 -12.83 4.55 -21.45
N ASN A 13 -11.58 4.10 -21.30
CA ASN A 13 -11.18 3.09 -20.33
C ASN A 13 -10.25 3.74 -19.31
N MET A 14 -10.60 3.65 -18.06
CA MET A 14 -9.85 4.25 -16.97
C MET A 14 -9.51 3.19 -15.92
N ASN A 15 -8.33 3.32 -15.36
CA ASN A 15 -7.98 2.69 -14.11
C ASN A 15 -8.42 3.59 -12.96
N GLU A 16 -8.52 3.00 -11.79
CA GLU A 16 -8.89 3.65 -10.55
C GLU A 16 -7.83 3.40 -9.50
N ASN A 17 -7.66 4.36 -8.61
CA ASN A 17 -6.92 4.24 -7.36
C ASN A 17 -7.75 4.85 -6.25
N ASP A 18 -7.79 4.19 -5.10
CA ASP A 18 -8.67 4.59 -4.01
C ASP A 18 -8.23 5.91 -3.39
N ILE A 19 -6.98 6.02 -2.93
CA ILE A 19 -6.50 7.21 -2.21
C ILE A 19 -5.08 7.59 -2.67
N ILE A 20 -4.90 8.86 -2.99
CA ILE A 20 -3.59 9.48 -3.20
C ILE A 20 -3.39 10.57 -2.15
N ILE A 21 -2.40 10.41 -1.29
CA ILE A 21 -2.04 11.38 -0.26
C ILE A 21 -0.80 12.14 -0.72
N VAL A 22 -0.88 13.45 -0.63
CA VAL A 22 0.23 14.37 -0.93
C VAL A 22 0.54 15.17 0.32
N TYR A 23 1.78 15.09 0.75
CA TYR A 23 2.29 15.89 1.85
C TYR A 23 3.70 16.38 1.51
N GLU A 24 3.85 17.68 1.27
CA GLU A 24 5.09 18.29 0.79
C GLU A 24 5.66 17.57 -0.45
N ASN A 25 6.88 17.02 -0.37
CA ASN A 25 7.55 16.25 -1.41
C ASN A 25 7.29 14.74 -1.31
N THR A 26 6.28 14.33 -0.56
CA THR A 26 5.92 12.93 -0.34
C THR A 26 4.60 12.59 -1.00
N LEU A 27 4.57 11.45 -1.68
CA LEU A 27 3.40 10.86 -2.31
C LEU A 27 3.15 9.47 -1.70
N ILE A 28 1.94 9.24 -1.20
CA ILE A 28 1.53 7.91 -0.73
C ILE A 28 0.36 7.46 -1.61
N VAL A 29 0.51 6.32 -2.27
CA VAL A 29 -0.55 5.69 -3.07
C VAL A 29 -1.12 4.54 -2.26
N VAL A 30 -2.41 4.60 -2.01
CA VAL A 30 -3.11 3.64 -1.15
C VAL A 30 -4.20 2.93 -1.95
N GLU A 31 -4.25 1.61 -1.81
CA GLU A 31 -5.36 0.76 -2.25
C GLU A 31 -6.02 0.13 -1.04
N VAL A 32 -7.34 0.15 -1.00
CA VAL A 32 -8.15 -0.40 0.10
C VAL A 32 -8.81 -1.69 -0.35
N LYS A 33 -8.67 -2.74 0.43
CA LYS A 33 -9.26 -4.06 0.15
C LYS A 33 -10.28 -4.43 1.22
N ALA A 34 -11.56 -4.38 0.83
CA ALA A 34 -12.70 -4.69 1.70
C ALA A 34 -13.12 -6.17 1.67
N GLY A 35 -12.39 -7.02 0.96
CA GLY A 35 -12.66 -8.45 0.91
C GLY A 35 -12.34 -9.13 2.25
N SER A 36 -13.02 -10.25 2.53
CA SER A 36 -12.77 -11.05 3.72
C SER A 36 -11.81 -12.18 3.42
N PHE A 37 -11.02 -12.53 4.43
CA PHE A 37 -10.15 -13.70 4.39
C PHE A 37 -10.98 -14.99 4.57
N THR A 38 -10.52 -16.09 3.97
CA THR A 38 -11.20 -17.38 4.16
C THR A 38 -11.09 -17.85 5.61
N PRO A 39 -12.20 -18.23 6.25
CA PRO A 39 -12.17 -18.75 7.62
C PRO A 39 -11.66 -20.19 7.71
N ASP A 40 -11.52 -20.90 6.59
CA ASP A 40 -11.07 -22.27 6.57
C ASP A 40 -9.64 -22.40 7.08
N PRO A 41 -9.28 -23.43 7.89
CA PRO A 41 -7.90 -23.63 8.29
C PRO A 41 -6.96 -23.85 7.09
N ALA A 42 -5.80 -23.23 7.10
CA ALA A 42 -4.82 -23.35 6.00
C ALA A 42 -4.38 -24.80 5.73
N ILE A 43 -4.33 -25.61 6.78
CA ILE A 43 -3.98 -27.04 6.70
C ILE A 43 -4.99 -27.86 5.88
N THR A 44 -6.24 -27.43 5.84
CA THR A 44 -7.32 -28.12 5.09
C THR A 44 -7.59 -27.48 3.74
N ASN A 45 -7.32 -26.20 3.58
CA ASN A 45 -7.64 -25.45 2.35
C ASN A 45 -6.61 -24.37 2.01
N TYR A 46 -5.37 -24.79 1.81
CA TYR A 46 -4.27 -23.87 1.46
C TYR A 46 -4.54 -23.02 0.20
N GLN A 47 -5.21 -23.60 -0.81
CA GLN A 47 -5.53 -22.88 -2.04
C GLN A 47 -6.52 -21.73 -1.82
N SER A 48 -7.47 -21.87 -0.91
CA SER A 48 -8.38 -20.77 -0.57
C SER A 48 -7.64 -19.66 0.17
N HIS A 49 -6.67 -20.00 1.02
CA HIS A 49 -5.80 -19.03 1.66
C HIS A 49 -4.96 -18.25 0.64
N LEU A 50 -4.32 -18.92 -0.31
CA LEU A 50 -3.56 -18.26 -1.38
C LEU A 50 -4.45 -17.31 -2.20
N ARG A 51 -5.67 -17.73 -2.58
CA ARG A 51 -6.60 -16.86 -3.30
C ARG A 51 -6.99 -15.61 -2.49
N SER A 52 -7.15 -15.75 -1.17
CA SER A 52 -7.40 -14.61 -0.29
C SER A 52 -6.20 -13.65 -0.29
N TYR A 53 -4.97 -14.15 -0.14
CA TYR A 53 -3.77 -13.32 -0.20
C TYR A 53 -3.57 -12.66 -1.57
N GLU A 54 -3.80 -13.39 -2.66
CA GLU A 54 -3.79 -12.83 -4.02
C GLU A 54 -4.79 -11.69 -4.16
N SER A 55 -6.00 -11.87 -3.65
CA SER A 55 -7.07 -10.89 -3.81
C SER A 55 -6.88 -9.67 -2.91
N LEU A 56 -6.39 -9.85 -1.69
CA LEU A 56 -6.26 -8.79 -0.68
C LEU A 56 -4.92 -8.07 -0.78
N PHE A 57 -3.81 -8.80 -0.96
CA PHE A 57 -2.48 -8.22 -0.91
C PHE A 57 -1.89 -8.00 -2.30
N GLN A 58 -1.79 -9.06 -3.11
CA GLN A 58 -1.12 -8.96 -4.41
C GLN A 58 -1.85 -8.01 -5.36
N LYS A 59 -3.18 -8.11 -5.49
CA LYS A 59 -3.94 -7.18 -6.35
C LYS A 59 -3.82 -5.74 -5.87
N GLY A 60 -3.88 -5.48 -4.55
CA GLY A 60 -3.70 -4.15 -4.00
C GLY A 60 -2.33 -3.57 -4.32
N SER A 61 -1.28 -4.35 -4.08
CA SER A 61 0.09 -3.98 -4.41
C SER A 61 0.27 -3.66 -5.91
N MET A 62 -0.22 -4.52 -6.79
CA MET A 62 -0.17 -4.31 -8.25
C MET A 62 -0.95 -3.05 -8.69
N GLN A 63 -2.07 -2.75 -8.05
CA GLN A 63 -2.84 -1.54 -8.35
C GLN A 63 -2.09 -0.27 -7.91
N CYS A 64 -1.45 -0.28 -6.73
CA CYS A 64 -0.57 0.81 -6.31
C CYS A 64 0.58 1.01 -7.31
N GLN A 65 1.26 -0.06 -7.70
CA GLN A 65 2.37 -0.01 -8.65
C GLN A 65 1.93 0.54 -10.01
N ARG A 66 0.81 0.06 -10.54
CA ARG A 66 0.24 0.56 -11.80
C ARG A 66 -0.04 2.06 -11.74
N THR A 67 -0.55 2.55 -10.61
CA THR A 67 -0.80 3.99 -10.41
C THR A 67 0.50 4.77 -10.46
N ILE A 68 1.56 4.32 -9.78
CA ILE A 68 2.87 4.97 -9.80
C ILE A 68 3.50 4.93 -11.19
N GLU A 69 3.37 3.84 -11.92
CA GLU A 69 3.87 3.73 -13.30
C GLU A 69 3.17 4.74 -14.23
N TYR A 70 1.86 4.90 -14.10
CA TYR A 70 1.13 5.94 -14.82
C TYR A 70 1.64 7.34 -14.46
N LEU A 71 1.78 7.64 -13.16
CA LEU A 71 2.23 8.95 -12.71
C LEU A 71 3.64 9.26 -13.21
N LYS A 72 4.57 8.30 -13.13
CA LYS A 72 5.96 8.45 -13.59
C LYS A 72 6.12 8.45 -15.11
N GLY A 73 5.24 7.77 -15.81
CA GLY A 73 5.27 7.65 -17.27
C GLY A 73 4.78 8.91 -18.03
N ASN A 74 4.26 9.90 -17.31
CA ASN A 74 3.74 11.14 -17.89
C ASN A 74 4.42 12.34 -17.24
N GLU A 75 4.88 13.29 -18.04
CA GLU A 75 5.49 14.52 -17.54
C GLU A 75 4.51 15.31 -16.67
N GLU A 76 3.26 15.41 -17.13
CA GLU A 76 2.11 15.90 -16.38
C GLU A 76 1.05 14.81 -16.33
N ALA A 77 1.01 14.06 -15.23
CA ALA A 77 0.03 12.99 -15.04
C ALA A 77 -1.29 13.57 -14.52
N ILE A 78 -2.37 13.37 -15.25
CA ILE A 78 -3.67 13.93 -14.93
C ILE A 78 -4.53 12.87 -14.23
N ILE A 79 -4.99 13.20 -13.04
CA ILE A 79 -5.99 12.43 -12.29
C ILE A 79 -7.36 13.07 -12.47
N TYR A 80 -8.35 12.25 -12.74
CA TYR A 80 -9.73 12.64 -12.98
C TYR A 80 -10.63 12.18 -11.84
N SER A 81 -11.76 12.88 -11.67
CA SER A 81 -12.91 12.41 -10.90
C SER A 81 -13.76 11.43 -11.74
N GLN A 82 -14.73 10.78 -11.09
CA GLN A 82 -15.64 9.84 -11.75
C GLN A 82 -16.41 10.46 -12.92
N ASP A 83 -16.75 11.74 -12.83
CA ASP A 83 -17.39 12.51 -13.91
C ASP A 83 -16.41 13.01 -14.98
N LYS A 84 -15.18 12.49 -15.00
CA LYS A 84 -14.10 12.79 -15.95
C LYS A 84 -13.62 14.24 -15.95
N LYS A 85 -13.85 14.99 -14.90
CA LYS A 85 -13.24 16.30 -14.71
C LYS A 85 -11.83 16.14 -14.14
N ILE A 86 -10.95 17.05 -14.53
CA ILE A 86 -9.58 17.09 -13.98
C ILE A 86 -9.67 17.39 -12.48
N LYS A 87 -9.15 16.47 -11.67
CA LYS A 87 -9.09 16.57 -10.22
C LYS A 87 -7.74 17.13 -9.76
N LYS A 88 -6.66 16.61 -10.33
CA LYS A 88 -5.29 17.04 -10.02
C LYS A 88 -4.34 16.72 -11.16
N ILE A 89 -3.32 17.56 -11.33
CA ILE A 89 -2.18 17.31 -12.21
C ILE A 89 -0.97 17.07 -11.34
N PHE A 90 -0.24 15.98 -11.61
CA PHE A 90 0.96 15.59 -10.91
C PHE A 90 2.19 15.79 -11.80
N ASN A 91 3.17 16.51 -11.29
CA ASN A 91 4.53 16.49 -11.81
C ASN A 91 5.40 15.69 -10.84
N MET A 92 5.86 14.51 -11.27
CA MET A 92 6.58 13.58 -10.39
C MET A 92 7.94 14.07 -9.94
N GLN A 93 8.52 15.09 -10.59
CA GLN A 93 9.75 15.73 -10.14
C GLN A 93 9.60 16.42 -8.77
N ASN A 94 8.38 16.77 -8.39
CA ASN A 94 8.09 17.38 -7.09
C ASN A 94 8.10 16.39 -5.91
N TYR A 95 8.14 15.07 -6.19
CA TYR A 95 8.02 14.05 -5.16
C TYR A 95 9.27 13.18 -5.09
N THR A 96 10.04 13.38 -4.01
CA THR A 96 11.27 12.61 -3.75
C THR A 96 11.00 11.35 -2.95
N ASN A 97 9.91 11.33 -2.18
CA ASN A 97 9.50 10.19 -1.36
C ASN A 97 8.18 9.62 -1.90
N ILE A 98 8.18 8.34 -2.21
CA ILE A 98 6.99 7.64 -2.74
C ILE A 98 6.81 6.36 -1.95
N TYR A 99 5.60 6.20 -1.38
CA TYR A 99 5.23 5.01 -0.63
C TYR A 99 3.99 4.37 -1.24
N LEU A 100 3.97 3.03 -1.25
CA LEU A 100 2.85 2.21 -1.68
C LEU A 100 2.25 1.54 -0.46
N MET A 101 0.94 1.58 -0.32
CA MET A 101 0.25 1.05 0.83
C MET A 101 -1.00 0.28 0.39
N CYS A 102 -1.11 -0.97 0.81
CA CYS A 102 -2.31 -1.78 0.65
C CYS A 102 -2.97 -1.95 2.01
N VAL A 103 -4.16 -1.39 2.17
CA VAL A 103 -4.89 -1.40 3.44
C VAL A 103 -6.03 -2.39 3.37
N THR A 104 -6.07 -3.35 4.28
CA THR A 104 -7.19 -4.30 4.41
C THR A 104 -8.15 -3.84 5.49
N ILE A 105 -9.46 -4.05 5.27
CA ILE A 105 -10.48 -3.81 6.30
C ILE A 105 -10.50 -4.99 7.28
N ASP A 106 -10.27 -6.20 6.78
CA ASP A 106 -10.18 -7.39 7.60
C ASP A 106 -8.85 -7.44 8.35
N PHE A 107 -8.90 -7.92 9.59
CA PHE A 107 -7.76 -7.99 10.50
C PHE A 107 -6.87 -9.19 10.14
N LEU A 108 -5.72 -8.94 9.53
CA LEU A 108 -4.83 -9.96 8.98
C LEU A 108 -3.37 -9.78 9.42
N ASP A 109 -3.14 -9.29 10.63
CA ASP A 109 -1.85 -8.87 11.17
C ASP A 109 -0.66 -9.74 10.81
N VAL A 110 -0.74 -11.01 11.19
CA VAL A 110 0.37 -11.98 11.04
C VAL A 110 0.75 -12.17 9.58
N PHE A 111 -0.19 -12.04 8.66
CA PHE A 111 0.04 -12.24 7.23
C PHE A 111 0.35 -10.93 6.51
N ALA A 112 -0.27 -9.84 6.91
CA ALA A 112 -0.04 -8.51 6.35
C ALA A 112 1.39 -8.03 6.59
N ALA A 113 1.88 -8.14 7.83
CA ALA A 113 3.23 -7.69 8.23
C ALA A 113 4.39 -8.36 7.48
N LYS A 114 4.13 -9.50 6.86
CA LYS A 114 5.11 -10.27 6.06
C LYS A 114 4.55 -10.71 4.70
N ALA A 115 3.62 -9.95 4.16
CA ALA A 115 2.92 -10.29 2.91
C ALA A 115 3.89 -10.57 1.75
N GLU A 116 4.97 -9.81 1.64
CA GLU A 116 6.02 -9.97 0.64
C GLU A 116 6.86 -11.26 0.77
N LYS A 117 6.68 -12.00 1.86
CA LYS A 117 7.40 -13.25 2.16
C LYS A 117 6.51 -14.49 2.06
N ILE A 118 5.24 -14.32 1.73
CA ILE A 118 4.30 -15.43 1.56
C ILE A 118 4.60 -16.12 0.22
N SER A 119 4.96 -17.41 0.29
CA SER A 119 5.21 -18.20 -0.91
C SER A 119 3.94 -18.35 -1.75
N GLY A 120 4.06 -18.13 -3.05
CA GLY A 120 2.96 -18.27 -4.01
C GLY A 120 2.21 -16.99 -4.35
N ILE A 121 2.54 -15.85 -3.72
CA ILE A 121 2.06 -14.52 -4.11
C ILE A 121 3.23 -13.59 -4.40
N ASN A 122 2.96 -12.56 -5.21
CA ASN A 122 3.94 -11.53 -5.54
C ASN A 122 3.47 -10.17 -5.05
N ILE A 123 4.22 -9.58 -4.13
CA ILE A 123 4.00 -8.23 -3.66
C ILE A 123 5.08 -7.31 -4.26
N GLU A 124 4.67 -6.19 -4.82
CA GLU A 124 5.59 -5.19 -5.34
C GLU A 124 6.51 -4.66 -4.22
N LEU A 125 7.82 -4.69 -4.45
CA LEU A 125 8.81 -4.32 -3.44
C LEU A 125 8.61 -2.90 -2.93
N GLY A 126 8.59 -2.77 -1.60
CA GLY A 126 8.35 -1.50 -0.94
C GLY A 126 6.87 -1.21 -0.65
N THR A 127 5.95 -2.08 -1.09
CA THR A 127 4.54 -1.96 -0.69
C THR A 127 4.37 -2.42 0.76
N ILE A 128 3.81 -1.54 1.57
CA ILE A 128 3.42 -1.84 2.94
C ILE A 128 2.00 -2.39 2.91
N VAL A 129 1.80 -3.60 3.44
CA VAL A 129 0.48 -4.20 3.64
C VAL A 129 0.14 -4.13 5.11
N LEU A 130 -1.02 -3.58 5.44
CA LEU A 130 -1.47 -3.39 6.81
C LEU A 130 -3.00 -3.35 6.90
N SER A 131 -3.54 -3.45 8.10
CA SER A 131 -4.97 -3.33 8.35
C SER A 131 -5.39 -1.90 8.67
N VAL A 132 -6.70 -1.65 8.64
CA VAL A 132 -7.27 -0.38 9.11
C VAL A 132 -7.02 -0.19 10.62
N ASP A 133 -6.92 -1.28 11.38
CA ASP A 133 -6.66 -1.21 12.82
C ASP A 133 -5.21 -0.81 13.11
N ASP A 134 -4.26 -1.23 12.29
CA ASP A 134 -2.87 -0.73 12.38
C ASP A 134 -2.80 0.79 12.14
N LEU A 135 -3.58 1.30 11.18
CA LEU A 135 -3.66 2.75 10.94
C LEU A 135 -4.24 3.50 12.13
N ARG A 136 -5.17 2.91 12.87
CA ARG A 136 -5.70 3.50 14.11
C ARG A 136 -4.62 3.59 15.19
N VAL A 137 -3.84 2.52 15.36
CA VAL A 137 -2.69 2.55 16.27
C VAL A 137 -1.67 3.62 15.86
N TYR A 138 -1.40 3.74 14.56
CA TYR A 138 -0.51 4.79 14.06
C TYR A 138 -1.03 6.19 14.34
N GLN A 139 -2.34 6.42 14.16
CA GLN A 139 -2.97 7.70 14.48
C GLN A 139 -2.80 8.06 15.95
N ASP A 140 -2.94 7.10 16.84
CA ASP A 140 -2.82 7.32 18.28
C ASP A 140 -1.36 7.48 18.74
N PHE A 141 -0.42 6.86 18.01
CA PHE A 141 0.99 6.84 18.38
C PHE A 141 1.81 8.00 17.79
N PHE A 142 1.58 8.33 16.50
CA PHE A 142 2.37 9.34 15.82
C PHE A 142 1.80 10.74 16.00
N GLU A 143 2.41 11.54 16.88
CA GLU A 143 2.01 12.94 17.14
C GLU A 143 2.38 13.89 15.98
N SER A 144 3.28 13.47 15.08
CA SER A 144 3.78 14.29 13.99
C SER A 144 3.79 13.54 12.67
N PRO A 145 3.31 14.18 11.57
CA PRO A 145 3.40 13.59 10.24
C PRO A 145 4.83 13.27 9.82
N PHE A 146 5.82 14.04 10.27
CA PHE A 146 7.24 13.78 9.95
C PHE A 146 7.74 12.49 10.57
N ILE A 147 7.34 12.18 11.81
CA ILE A 147 7.73 10.93 12.49
C ILE A 147 7.04 9.76 11.77
N PHE A 148 5.77 9.90 11.41
CA PHE A 148 5.05 8.89 10.64
C PHE A 148 5.71 8.64 9.27
N LEU A 149 6.07 9.68 8.53
CA LEU A 149 6.76 9.53 7.24
C LEU A 149 8.15 8.90 7.38
N ASN A 150 8.86 9.21 8.47
CA ASN A 150 10.13 8.55 8.76
C ASN A 150 9.92 7.06 9.07
N TYR A 151 8.88 6.71 9.83
CA TYR A 151 8.47 5.33 10.03
C TYR A 151 8.15 4.64 8.69
N LEU A 152 7.32 5.23 7.84
CA LEU A 152 6.98 4.65 6.52
C LEU A 152 8.21 4.40 5.66
N LYS A 153 9.20 5.30 5.70
CA LYS A 153 10.47 5.11 4.99
C LYS A 153 11.19 3.84 5.45
N ASN A 154 11.31 3.66 6.76
CA ASN A 154 11.97 2.49 7.35
C ASN A 154 11.15 1.23 7.14
N ARG A 155 9.83 1.29 7.31
CA ARG A 155 8.92 0.16 7.09
C ARG A 155 8.94 -0.32 5.63
N SER A 156 8.93 0.60 4.67
CA SER A 156 9.07 0.26 3.25
C SER A 156 10.45 -0.34 2.93
N ALA A 157 11.51 0.13 3.57
CA ALA A 157 12.84 -0.46 3.43
C ALA A 157 12.89 -1.89 4.02
N ALA A 158 12.20 -2.13 5.13
CA ALA A 158 12.13 -3.44 5.79
C ALA A 158 11.51 -4.53 4.90
N THR A 159 10.60 -4.19 3.98
CA THR A 159 10.03 -5.17 3.03
C THR A 159 11.10 -5.79 2.13
N LYS A 160 12.21 -5.10 1.91
CA LYS A 160 13.33 -5.53 1.05
C LYS A 160 14.36 -6.39 1.78
N VAL A 161 14.24 -6.50 3.10
CA VAL A 161 15.16 -7.30 3.93
C VAL A 161 14.59 -8.70 4.10
N GLU A 162 15.14 -9.66 3.35
CA GLU A 162 14.62 -11.03 3.29
C GLU A 162 14.62 -11.73 4.66
N GLN A 163 15.64 -11.47 5.46
CA GLN A 163 15.83 -12.10 6.79
C GLN A 163 14.89 -11.56 7.85
N LEU A 164 14.35 -10.35 7.65
CA LEU A 164 13.46 -9.72 8.62
C LEU A 164 12.05 -10.32 8.51
N LYS A 165 11.67 -11.11 9.51
CA LYS A 165 10.37 -11.77 9.58
C LYS A 165 9.73 -11.44 10.93
N LEU A 166 8.90 -10.42 10.95
CA LEU A 166 8.13 -10.02 12.13
C LEU A 166 6.71 -10.62 12.07
N ASN A 167 6.05 -10.73 13.21
CA ASN A 167 4.77 -11.44 13.28
C ASN A 167 3.58 -10.54 12.99
N ASP A 168 3.68 -9.25 13.34
CA ASP A 168 2.62 -8.29 13.08
C ASP A 168 3.20 -6.89 12.81
N GLU A 169 2.32 -5.95 12.49
CA GLU A 169 2.72 -4.58 12.20
C GLU A 169 3.15 -3.82 13.47
N LEU A 170 2.67 -4.22 14.64
CA LEU A 170 3.11 -3.66 15.92
C LEU A 170 4.55 -4.09 16.27
N ASP A 171 4.99 -5.27 15.84
CA ASP A 171 6.40 -5.67 15.94
C ASP A 171 7.28 -4.73 15.12
N HIS A 172 6.85 -4.34 13.91
CA HIS A 172 7.55 -3.34 13.10
C HIS A 172 7.60 -1.98 13.78
N LEU A 173 6.48 -1.53 14.36
CA LEU A 173 6.43 -0.29 15.14
C LEU A 173 7.35 -0.37 16.36
N GLY A 174 7.33 -1.50 17.09
CA GLY A 174 8.20 -1.74 18.24
C GLY A 174 9.68 -1.69 17.86
N MET A 175 10.09 -2.31 16.76
CA MET A 175 11.46 -2.24 16.24
C MET A 175 11.87 -0.79 15.95
N TYR A 176 11.01 -0.01 15.32
CA TYR A 176 11.27 1.39 15.04
C TYR A 176 11.46 2.21 16.32
N VAL A 177 10.61 1.98 17.34
CA VAL A 177 10.63 2.77 18.59
C VAL A 177 11.83 2.41 19.46
N PHE A 178 12.11 1.11 19.64
CA PHE A 178 13.11 0.65 20.61
C PHE A 178 14.52 0.55 20.03
N ASN A 179 14.66 0.34 18.73
CA ASN A 179 15.96 0.15 18.10
C ASN A 179 16.42 1.36 17.26
N ASN A 180 15.70 2.49 17.37
CA ASN A 180 16.02 3.72 16.65
C ASN A 180 16.18 3.49 15.14
N MET A 181 15.15 2.93 14.52
CA MET A 181 15.09 2.51 13.14
C MET A 181 15.77 1.15 12.88
N TYR A 182 15.02 0.06 12.88
CA TYR A 182 15.43 -1.28 12.41
C TYR A 182 16.94 -1.63 12.47
#